data_ccdf5c6f17515a755b93485ff9131834
#
_entry.id   ccdf5c6f17515a755b93485ff9131834
#
_cell.length_a   1.000
_cell.length_b   1.000
_cell.length_c   1.000
_cell.angle_alpha   90.00
_cell.angle_beta   90.00
_cell.angle_gamma   90.00
#
_symmetry.space_group_name_H-M   'P 1'
#
loop_
_entity.id
_entity.type
_entity.pdbx_description
1 polymer ?
#
loop_
_entity_poly.entity_id
_entity_poly.type
_entity_poly.pdbx_seq_one_letter_code
_entity_poly.pdbx_strand_id
1 'polypeptide(L)'
;PYPGPHHTFPQGAARATMEQAKTVWTANNDVYNLEQNVDRAVIATLDMAVPDDFKSGGVAANGWSGNITARDIIANLKDKYGTPGPADKAKIEAIYMKPYNPSHPIESMFKELETARMMSILAHVPYSDAQILDKALTKIQVTNQYRNSLVDWSLAVAEDANHNNWNAFKDHFIQACTANQAALT
;
A
#
# COMPACT_ATOMS: atom_id res chain seq x y z
N PRO A 1 -5.95 27.12 -3.25
CA PRO A 1 -6.56 28.16 -4.11
C PRO A 1 -5.54 29.29 -4.35
N TYR A 2 -5.51 29.82 -5.58
CA TYR A 2 -4.64 30.93 -5.93
C TYR A 2 -4.88 32.11 -4.97
N PRO A 3 -3.82 32.72 -4.39
CA PRO A 3 -3.97 33.77 -3.38
C PRO A 3 -4.58 35.09 -3.91
N GLY A 4 -4.90 35.14 -5.19
CA GLY A 4 -5.48 36.31 -5.83
C GLY A 4 -4.46 37.39 -6.19
N PRO A 5 -4.88 38.42 -6.93
CA PRO A 5 -4.03 39.57 -7.24
C PRO A 5 -3.67 40.35 -5.97
N HIS A 6 -2.58 41.11 -6.03
CA HIS A 6 -2.20 42.02 -4.93
C HIS A 6 -3.38 42.88 -4.47
N HIS A 7 -3.56 42.94 -3.13
CA HIS A 7 -4.57 43.83 -2.56
C HIS A 7 -4.33 45.28 -2.97
N THR A 8 -5.34 45.91 -3.57
CA THR A 8 -5.38 47.35 -3.73
C THR A 8 -5.90 47.97 -2.42
N PHE A 9 -5.10 48.79 -1.77
CA PHE A 9 -5.50 49.42 -0.52
C PHE A 9 -6.18 50.75 -0.79
N PRO A 10 -7.21 51.07 0.00
CA PRO A 10 -7.83 52.42 -0.06
C PRO A 10 -6.82 53.49 0.24
N GLN A 11 -6.98 54.66 -0.44
CA GLN A 11 -6.15 55.82 -0.19
C GLN A 11 -6.29 56.22 1.29
N GLY A 12 -5.18 56.23 2.06
CA GLY A 12 -5.17 56.54 3.49
C GLY A 12 -5.08 55.35 4.44
N ALA A 13 -4.94 54.11 3.92
CA ALA A 13 -4.70 52.96 4.78
C ALA A 13 -3.39 53.14 5.60
N ALA A 14 -3.42 52.75 6.88
CA ALA A 14 -2.24 52.83 7.72
C ALA A 14 -1.09 51.98 7.16
N ARG A 15 0.13 52.51 7.11
CA ARG A 15 1.31 51.85 6.55
C ARG A 15 1.53 50.43 7.17
N ALA A 16 1.35 50.29 8.49
CA ALA A 16 1.48 49.03 9.18
C ALA A 16 0.48 47.97 8.66
N THR A 17 -0.77 48.36 8.36
CA THR A 17 -1.80 47.47 7.79
C THR A 17 -1.41 47.00 6.39
N MET A 18 -0.83 47.89 5.58
CA MET A 18 -0.38 47.55 4.23
C MET A 18 0.83 46.60 4.25
N GLU A 19 1.78 46.78 5.15
CA GLU A 19 2.94 45.91 5.29
C GLU A 19 2.53 44.52 5.79
N GLN A 20 1.63 44.46 6.77
CA GLN A 20 1.09 43.18 7.27
C GLN A 20 0.36 42.39 6.16
N ALA A 21 -0.52 43.07 5.41
CA ALA A 21 -1.25 42.39 4.33
C ALA A 21 -0.31 41.94 3.20
N LYS A 22 0.76 42.71 2.89
CA LYS A 22 1.78 42.29 1.95
C LYS A 22 2.52 41.06 2.43
N THR A 23 2.89 40.99 3.71
CA THR A 23 3.56 39.81 4.31
C THR A 23 2.69 38.57 4.21
N VAL A 24 1.40 38.68 4.58
CA VAL A 24 0.44 37.59 4.46
C VAL A 24 0.27 37.13 3.01
N TRP A 25 0.13 38.08 2.07
CA TRP A 25 0.01 37.74 0.67
C TRP A 25 1.27 37.03 0.14
N THR A 26 2.47 37.50 0.48
CA THR A 26 3.72 36.86 0.07
C THR A 26 3.79 35.43 0.62
N ALA A 27 3.52 35.24 1.91
CA ALA A 27 3.52 33.91 2.51
C ALA A 27 2.52 32.95 1.83
N ASN A 28 1.30 33.42 1.54
CA ASN A 28 0.30 32.63 0.82
C ASN A 28 0.72 32.30 -0.62
N ASN A 29 1.37 33.24 -1.30
CA ASN A 29 1.89 33.03 -2.65
C ASN A 29 3.04 32.02 -2.66
N ASP A 30 3.92 32.06 -1.66
CA ASP A 30 5.02 31.10 -1.53
C ASP A 30 4.47 29.68 -1.27
N VAL A 31 3.46 29.54 -0.40
CA VAL A 31 2.78 28.25 -0.17
C VAL A 31 2.14 27.75 -1.47
N TYR A 32 1.41 28.61 -2.18
CA TYR A 32 0.80 28.26 -3.46
C TYR A 32 1.83 27.78 -4.48
N ASN A 33 2.95 28.49 -4.62
CA ASN A 33 4.01 28.11 -5.55
C ASN A 33 4.66 26.78 -5.15
N LEU A 34 4.83 26.54 -3.85
CA LEU A 34 5.33 25.27 -3.35
C LEU A 34 4.36 24.12 -3.69
N GLU A 35 3.06 24.28 -3.43
CA GLU A 35 2.04 23.29 -3.79
C GLU A 35 2.07 22.97 -5.29
N GLN A 36 2.15 24.00 -6.15
CA GLN A 36 2.24 23.82 -7.61
C GLN A 36 3.51 23.07 -8.03
N ASN A 37 4.64 23.35 -7.39
CA ASN A 37 5.90 22.67 -7.69
C ASN A 37 5.87 21.20 -7.25
N VAL A 38 5.31 20.93 -6.08
CA VAL A 38 5.11 19.55 -5.59
C VAL A 38 4.18 18.79 -6.52
N ASP A 39 3.05 19.39 -6.91
CA ASP A 39 2.07 18.75 -7.80
C ASP A 39 2.72 18.40 -9.16
N ARG A 40 3.48 19.33 -9.75
CA ARG A 40 4.24 19.07 -10.99
C ARG A 40 5.27 17.94 -10.84
N ALA A 41 5.99 17.90 -9.73
CA ALA A 41 6.97 16.85 -9.47
C ALA A 41 6.30 15.47 -9.35
N VAL A 42 5.16 15.41 -8.67
CA VAL A 42 4.36 14.17 -8.55
C VAL A 42 3.83 13.74 -9.91
N ILE A 43 3.28 14.67 -10.72
CA ILE A 43 2.80 14.37 -12.08
C ILE A 43 3.94 13.82 -12.95
N ALA A 44 5.12 14.44 -12.91
CA ALA A 44 6.28 13.95 -13.66
C ALA A 44 6.72 12.55 -13.22
N THR A 45 6.66 12.26 -11.91
CA THR A 45 6.96 10.94 -11.37
C THR A 45 5.92 9.91 -11.84
N LEU A 46 4.64 10.24 -11.79
CA LEU A 46 3.56 9.39 -12.29
C LEU A 46 3.70 9.13 -13.79
N ASP A 47 4.07 10.17 -14.56
CA ASP A 47 4.26 10.05 -16.01
C ASP A 47 5.38 9.07 -16.38
N MET A 48 6.44 9.02 -15.59
CA MET A 48 7.51 8.03 -15.77
C MET A 48 7.12 6.63 -15.29
N ALA A 49 6.33 6.54 -14.23
CA ALA A 49 6.00 5.27 -13.58
C ALA A 49 4.82 4.52 -14.23
N VAL A 50 3.89 5.24 -14.85
CA VAL A 50 2.68 4.66 -15.44
C VAL A 50 2.91 4.39 -16.93
N PRO A 51 2.74 3.13 -17.40
CA PRO A 51 2.83 2.80 -18.81
C PRO A 51 1.82 3.58 -19.66
N ASP A 52 2.16 3.88 -20.91
CA ASP A 52 1.37 4.73 -21.81
C ASP A 52 -0.04 4.16 -22.08
N ASP A 53 -0.19 2.83 -22.10
CA ASP A 53 -1.49 2.17 -22.25
C ASP A 53 -2.49 2.57 -21.17
N PHE A 54 -2.02 2.92 -19.98
CA PHE A 54 -2.85 3.37 -18.85
C PHE A 54 -3.09 4.90 -18.87
N LYS A 55 -2.32 5.65 -19.64
CA LYS A 55 -2.47 7.11 -19.80
C LYS A 55 -3.55 7.46 -20.81
N SER A 56 -3.77 6.62 -21.83
CA SER A 56 -4.61 6.86 -23.02
C SER A 56 -6.12 6.96 -22.75
N GLY A 57 -6.57 6.87 -21.55
CA GLY A 57 -7.98 7.00 -21.19
C GLY A 57 -8.24 7.97 -20.06
N GLY A 58 -7.24 8.75 -19.70
CA GLY A 58 -7.31 9.72 -18.61
C GLY A 58 -7.92 11.05 -19.06
N VAL A 59 -8.15 11.91 -18.13
CA VAL A 59 -8.89 13.17 -18.07
C VAL A 59 -8.66 14.17 -19.22
N ALA A 60 -7.73 13.91 -20.13
CA ALA A 60 -7.56 14.70 -21.35
C ALA A 60 -7.17 13.81 -22.53
N ALA A 61 -7.76 14.06 -23.69
CA ALA A 61 -7.42 13.41 -24.96
C ALA A 61 -5.93 13.58 -25.38
N ASN A 62 -5.17 14.41 -24.69
CA ASN A 62 -3.77 14.76 -24.94
C ASN A 62 -2.81 14.29 -23.84
N GLY A 63 -3.16 13.28 -23.08
CA GLY A 63 -2.37 12.83 -21.93
C GLY A 63 -2.59 13.69 -20.67
N TRP A 64 -1.68 13.60 -19.71
CA TRP A 64 -1.78 14.35 -18.44
C TRP A 64 -1.25 15.79 -18.58
N SER A 65 -1.58 16.47 -19.67
CA SER A 65 -1.20 17.86 -19.93
C SER A 65 -2.35 18.81 -19.61
N GLY A 66 -2.05 19.97 -19.05
CA GLY A 66 -3.02 21.01 -18.74
C GLY A 66 -3.16 21.29 -17.24
N ASN A 67 -4.31 21.81 -16.82
CA ASN A 67 -4.61 22.16 -15.43
C ASN A 67 -5.09 20.97 -14.57
N ILE A 68 -4.50 19.80 -14.79
CA ILE A 68 -4.81 18.58 -14.04
C ILE A 68 -3.90 18.53 -12.81
N THR A 69 -4.47 18.18 -11.66
CA THR A 69 -3.70 17.94 -10.43
C THR A 69 -3.27 16.46 -10.33
N ALA A 70 -2.16 16.21 -9.62
CA ALA A 70 -1.74 14.83 -9.33
C ALA A 70 -2.85 14.01 -8.64
N ARG A 71 -3.67 14.66 -7.81
CA ARG A 71 -4.84 14.05 -7.15
C ARG A 71 -5.87 13.57 -8.18
N ASP A 72 -6.17 14.36 -9.20
CA ASP A 72 -7.13 14.01 -10.24
C ASP A 72 -6.63 12.83 -11.08
N ILE A 73 -5.34 12.81 -11.38
CA ILE A 73 -4.70 11.68 -12.07
C ILE A 73 -4.82 10.40 -11.25
N ILE A 74 -4.46 10.44 -9.97
CA ILE A 74 -4.54 9.28 -9.07
C ILE A 74 -5.99 8.82 -8.92
N ALA A 75 -6.94 9.74 -8.76
CA ALA A 75 -8.36 9.41 -8.66
C ALA A 75 -8.87 8.71 -9.93
N ASN A 76 -8.50 9.21 -11.10
CA ASN A 76 -8.88 8.65 -12.39
C ASN A 76 -8.26 7.24 -12.61
N LEU A 77 -6.97 7.08 -12.30
CA LEU A 77 -6.30 5.77 -12.35
C LEU A 77 -6.96 4.77 -11.40
N LYS A 78 -7.30 5.22 -10.19
CA LYS A 78 -8.00 4.39 -9.20
C LYS A 78 -9.40 4.00 -9.65
N ASP A 79 -10.15 4.92 -10.21
CA ASP A 79 -11.52 4.67 -10.71
C ASP A 79 -11.49 3.67 -11.88
N LYS A 80 -10.59 3.87 -12.82
CA LYS A 80 -10.53 3.09 -14.06
C LYS A 80 -9.83 1.74 -13.90
N TYR A 81 -8.78 1.67 -13.09
CA TYR A 81 -7.92 0.49 -12.96
C TYR A 81 -7.81 -0.02 -11.53
N GLY A 82 -8.31 0.71 -10.54
CA GLY A 82 -8.19 0.38 -9.13
C GLY A 82 -9.13 -0.74 -8.66
N THR A 83 -10.11 -1.14 -9.48
CA THR A 83 -10.97 -2.28 -9.17
C THR A 83 -10.44 -3.51 -9.88
N PRO A 84 -9.85 -4.49 -9.15
CA PRO A 84 -9.36 -5.71 -9.75
C PRO A 84 -10.44 -6.45 -10.50
N GLY A 85 -10.16 -6.78 -11.76
CA GLY A 85 -11.04 -7.57 -12.60
C GLY A 85 -11.08 -9.05 -12.17
N PRO A 86 -11.92 -9.87 -12.83
CA PRO A 86 -11.98 -11.32 -12.57
C PRO A 86 -10.62 -12.02 -12.71
N ALA A 87 -9.79 -11.60 -13.67
CA ALA A 87 -8.44 -12.14 -13.87
C ALA A 87 -7.50 -11.83 -12.68
N ASP A 88 -7.61 -10.64 -12.10
CA ASP A 88 -6.79 -10.27 -10.95
C ASP A 88 -7.24 -11.01 -9.68
N LYS A 89 -8.55 -11.20 -9.51
CA LYS A 89 -9.10 -12.04 -8.43
C LYS A 89 -8.60 -13.49 -8.56
N ALA A 90 -8.58 -14.03 -9.77
CA ALA A 90 -8.04 -15.37 -10.03
C ALA A 90 -6.53 -15.46 -9.71
N LYS A 91 -5.74 -14.42 -9.99
CA LYS A 91 -4.32 -14.36 -9.59
C LYS A 91 -4.16 -14.32 -8.07
N ILE A 92 -4.98 -13.52 -7.36
CA ILE A 92 -4.97 -13.46 -5.90
C ILE A 92 -5.26 -14.84 -5.32
N GLU A 93 -6.30 -15.49 -5.81
CA GLU A 93 -6.67 -16.84 -5.41
C GLU A 93 -5.58 -17.87 -5.70
N ALA A 94 -4.94 -17.79 -6.86
CA ALA A 94 -3.82 -18.65 -7.23
C ALA A 94 -2.63 -18.51 -6.27
N ILE A 95 -2.26 -17.29 -5.86
CA ILE A 95 -1.21 -17.04 -4.86
C ILE A 95 -1.64 -17.60 -3.49
N TYR A 96 -2.87 -17.33 -3.09
CA TYR A 96 -3.42 -17.80 -1.82
C TYR A 96 -3.46 -19.33 -1.75
N MET A 97 -3.84 -20.00 -2.83
CA MET A 97 -3.95 -21.45 -2.91
C MET A 97 -2.65 -22.18 -3.23
N LYS A 98 -1.62 -21.48 -3.73
CA LYS A 98 -0.33 -22.09 -4.08
C LYS A 98 0.23 -22.91 -2.93
N PRO A 99 0.60 -24.20 -3.14
CA PRO A 99 1.19 -25.00 -2.09
C PRO A 99 2.55 -24.44 -1.66
N TYR A 100 2.90 -24.58 -0.39
CA TYR A 100 4.24 -24.26 0.08
C TYR A 100 5.24 -25.32 -0.41
N ASN A 101 6.36 -24.86 -0.97
CA ASN A 101 7.47 -25.73 -1.33
C ASN A 101 8.51 -25.70 -0.20
N PRO A 102 8.71 -26.81 0.53
CA PRO A 102 9.63 -26.85 1.66
C PRO A 102 11.11 -26.74 1.31
N SER A 103 11.46 -26.75 0.01
CA SER A 103 12.82 -26.43 -0.45
C SER A 103 13.13 -24.92 -0.44
N HIS A 104 12.11 -24.09 -0.24
CA HIS A 104 12.25 -22.65 -0.10
C HIS A 104 12.16 -22.23 1.37
N PRO A 105 12.78 -21.09 1.75
CA PRO A 105 12.61 -20.53 3.09
C PRO A 105 11.12 -20.31 3.42
N ILE A 106 10.73 -20.58 4.68
CA ILE A 106 9.33 -20.45 5.10
C ILE A 106 8.81 -19.01 4.96
N GLU A 107 9.69 -18.03 5.07
CA GLU A 107 9.41 -16.62 4.87
C GLU A 107 8.87 -16.31 3.46
N SER A 108 9.24 -17.12 2.46
CA SER A 108 8.71 -16.97 1.10
C SER A 108 7.21 -17.25 1.06
N MET A 109 6.73 -18.24 1.81
CA MET A 109 5.31 -18.55 1.95
C MET A 109 4.57 -17.41 2.69
N PHE A 110 5.16 -16.87 3.75
CA PHE A 110 4.58 -15.75 4.48
C PHE A 110 4.43 -14.51 3.59
N LYS A 111 5.46 -14.19 2.82
CA LYS A 111 5.45 -13.08 1.86
C LYS A 111 4.37 -13.28 0.78
N GLU A 112 4.21 -14.50 0.27
CA GLU A 112 3.16 -14.82 -0.70
C GLU A 112 1.75 -14.60 -0.11
N LEU A 113 1.51 -15.06 1.12
CA LEU A 113 0.23 -14.86 1.81
C LEU A 113 -0.04 -13.38 2.14
N GLU A 114 0.97 -12.64 2.60
CA GLU A 114 0.86 -11.19 2.83
C GLU A 114 0.58 -10.43 1.53
N THR A 115 1.20 -10.85 0.43
CA THR A 115 0.94 -10.30 -0.91
C THR A 115 -0.51 -10.56 -1.34
N ALA A 116 -0.99 -11.81 -1.20
CA ALA A 116 -2.37 -12.16 -1.51
C ALA A 116 -3.35 -11.35 -0.65
N ARG A 117 -3.06 -11.18 0.66
CA ARG A 117 -3.86 -10.36 1.56
C ARG A 117 -3.91 -8.90 1.12
N MET A 118 -2.76 -8.29 0.82
CA MET A 118 -2.70 -6.90 0.35
C MET A 118 -3.50 -6.71 -0.94
N MET A 119 -3.33 -7.62 -1.90
CA MET A 119 -4.07 -7.58 -3.17
C MET A 119 -5.58 -7.79 -2.94
N SER A 120 -5.99 -8.63 -1.99
CA SER A 120 -7.40 -8.87 -1.65
C SER A 120 -8.07 -7.63 -1.06
N ILE A 121 -7.34 -6.83 -0.28
CA ILE A 121 -7.83 -5.53 0.24
C ILE A 121 -8.08 -4.57 -0.93
N LEU A 122 -7.15 -4.49 -1.88
CA LEU A 122 -7.31 -3.66 -3.09
C LEU A 122 -8.49 -4.15 -3.95
N ALA A 123 -8.76 -5.45 -3.93
CA ALA A 123 -9.88 -6.07 -4.64
C ALA A 123 -11.24 -5.91 -3.94
N HIS A 124 -11.29 -5.22 -2.80
CA HIS A 124 -12.48 -5.08 -1.94
C HIS A 124 -13.07 -6.42 -1.45
N VAL A 125 -12.25 -7.46 -1.39
CA VAL A 125 -12.60 -8.78 -0.83
C VAL A 125 -11.48 -9.22 0.13
N PRO A 126 -11.27 -8.50 1.25
CA PRO A 126 -10.12 -8.71 2.12
C PRO A 126 -10.15 -10.08 2.79
N TYR A 127 -9.04 -10.78 2.76
CA TYR A 127 -8.83 -11.93 3.62
C TYR A 127 -8.64 -11.47 5.07
N SER A 128 -9.37 -12.08 5.99
CA SER A 128 -9.20 -11.84 7.43
C SER A 128 -7.90 -12.47 7.95
N ASP A 129 -7.43 -12.01 9.12
CA ASP A 129 -6.27 -12.59 9.78
C ASP A 129 -6.46 -14.09 10.05
N ALA A 130 -7.66 -14.47 10.47
CA ALA A 130 -8.00 -15.87 10.71
C ALA A 130 -7.90 -16.73 9.42
N GLN A 131 -8.35 -16.22 8.27
CA GLN A 131 -8.24 -16.91 6.99
C GLN A 131 -6.79 -17.08 6.54
N ILE A 132 -5.97 -16.06 6.71
CA ILE A 132 -4.54 -16.12 6.36
C ILE A 132 -3.82 -17.14 7.25
N LEU A 133 -4.11 -17.13 8.55
CA LEU A 133 -3.51 -18.03 9.53
C LEU A 133 -3.91 -19.48 9.27
N ASP A 134 -5.20 -19.75 9.07
CA ASP A 134 -5.71 -21.09 8.73
C ASP A 134 -5.07 -21.63 7.44
N LYS A 135 -4.94 -20.76 6.43
CA LYS A 135 -4.28 -21.14 5.18
C LYS A 135 -2.79 -21.45 5.36
N ALA A 136 -2.09 -20.66 6.17
CA ALA A 136 -0.68 -20.92 6.47
C ALA A 136 -0.50 -22.25 7.22
N LEU A 137 -1.35 -22.51 8.24
CA LEU A 137 -1.37 -23.80 8.93
C LEU A 137 -1.58 -24.97 7.97
N THR A 138 -2.59 -24.88 7.10
CA THR A 138 -2.87 -25.90 6.09
C THR A 138 -1.67 -26.15 5.17
N LYS A 139 -1.02 -25.10 4.71
CA LYS A 139 0.18 -25.21 3.84
C LYS A 139 1.33 -25.90 4.55
N ILE A 140 1.58 -25.61 5.82
CA ILE A 140 2.64 -26.20 6.62
C ILE A 140 2.31 -27.67 6.93
N GLN A 141 1.06 -27.99 7.30
CA GLN A 141 0.62 -29.35 7.62
C GLN A 141 0.87 -30.33 6.47
N VAL A 142 0.60 -29.92 5.25
CA VAL A 142 0.79 -30.75 4.04
C VAL A 142 2.24 -31.16 3.84
N THR A 143 3.21 -30.38 4.33
CA THR A 143 4.64 -30.69 4.15
C THR A 143 5.18 -31.77 5.08
N ASN A 144 4.51 -32.04 6.19
CA ASN A 144 4.94 -32.93 7.29
C ASN A 144 6.30 -32.57 7.95
N GLN A 145 6.96 -31.48 7.54
CA GLN A 145 8.28 -31.11 8.04
C GLN A 145 8.25 -30.49 9.44
N TYR A 146 7.15 -29.86 9.81
CA TYR A 146 7.00 -29.05 11.03
C TYR A 146 6.04 -29.69 12.04
N ARG A 147 5.95 -31.03 12.07
CA ARG A 147 4.95 -31.74 12.89
C ARG A 147 5.01 -31.34 14.38
N ASN A 148 6.22 -31.32 14.96
CA ASN A 148 6.40 -30.95 16.37
C ASN A 148 6.05 -29.49 16.60
N SER A 149 6.52 -28.61 15.73
CA SER A 149 6.21 -27.16 15.83
C SER A 149 4.72 -26.84 15.66
N LEU A 150 3.98 -27.65 14.90
CA LEU A 150 2.51 -27.53 14.81
C LEU A 150 1.83 -27.93 16.12
N VAL A 151 2.34 -28.96 16.82
CA VAL A 151 1.86 -29.33 18.15
C VAL A 151 2.17 -28.23 19.15
N ASP A 152 3.40 -27.75 19.17
CA ASP A 152 3.83 -26.67 20.08
C ASP A 152 3.01 -25.40 19.86
N TRP A 153 2.74 -25.05 18.59
CA TRP A 153 1.84 -23.93 18.24
C TRP A 153 0.43 -24.14 18.80
N SER A 154 -0.13 -25.33 18.62
CA SER A 154 -1.49 -25.65 19.12
C SER A 154 -1.58 -25.54 20.63
N LEU A 155 -0.55 -25.96 21.36
CA LEU A 155 -0.46 -25.85 22.81
C LEU A 155 -0.35 -24.38 23.25
N ALA A 156 0.53 -23.60 22.60
CA ALA A 156 0.68 -22.18 22.91
C ALA A 156 -0.63 -21.40 22.71
N VAL A 157 -1.36 -21.68 21.63
CA VAL A 157 -2.67 -21.05 21.39
C VAL A 157 -3.73 -21.52 22.40
N ALA A 158 -3.66 -22.77 22.87
CA ALA A 158 -4.57 -23.28 23.89
C ALA A 158 -4.30 -22.66 25.27
N GLU A 159 -3.05 -22.34 25.58
CA GLU A 159 -2.67 -21.68 26.83
C GLU A 159 -3.02 -20.18 26.82
N ASP A 160 -2.79 -19.50 25.71
CA ASP A 160 -3.13 -18.09 25.51
C ASP A 160 -3.74 -17.84 24.13
N ALA A 161 -5.05 -17.58 24.10
CA ALA A 161 -5.77 -17.29 22.86
C ALA A 161 -5.24 -16.02 22.15
N ASN A 162 -4.60 -15.07 22.84
CA ASN A 162 -3.99 -13.90 22.23
C ASN A 162 -2.75 -14.25 21.39
N HIS A 163 -2.18 -15.44 21.64
CA HIS A 163 -1.08 -15.96 20.83
C HIS A 163 -1.52 -16.28 19.39
N ASN A 164 -2.80 -16.52 19.15
CA ASN A 164 -3.36 -16.84 17.84
C ASN A 164 -3.43 -15.61 16.92
N ASN A 165 -2.28 -15.05 16.57
CA ASN A 165 -2.15 -13.92 15.69
C ASN A 165 -1.04 -14.14 14.66
N TRP A 166 -1.11 -13.40 13.54
CA TRP A 166 -0.22 -13.58 12.39
C TRP A 166 1.27 -13.36 12.72
N ASN A 167 1.61 -12.40 13.55
CA ASN A 167 3.00 -12.11 13.89
C ASN A 167 3.60 -13.22 14.77
N ALA A 168 2.89 -13.62 15.85
CA ALA A 168 3.33 -14.73 16.69
C ALA A 168 3.47 -16.03 15.88
N PHE A 169 2.58 -16.28 14.93
CA PHE A 169 2.66 -17.43 14.02
C PHE A 169 3.94 -17.40 13.18
N LYS A 170 4.25 -16.27 12.55
CA LYS A 170 5.48 -16.13 11.75
C LYS A 170 6.71 -16.37 12.61
N ASP A 171 6.79 -15.72 13.77
CA ASP A 171 7.94 -15.83 14.67
C ASP A 171 8.15 -17.27 15.13
N HIS A 172 7.08 -17.98 15.50
CA HIS A 172 7.14 -19.37 15.91
C HIS A 172 7.73 -20.28 14.80
N PHE A 173 7.22 -20.18 13.58
CA PHE A 173 7.68 -21.04 12.48
C PHE A 173 9.02 -20.64 11.88
N ILE A 174 9.43 -19.38 11.94
CA ILE A 174 10.79 -18.95 11.60
C ILE A 174 11.79 -19.55 12.59
N GLN A 175 11.50 -19.50 13.89
CA GLN A 175 12.36 -20.13 14.91
C GLN A 175 12.45 -21.65 14.72
N ALA A 176 11.33 -22.31 14.45
CA ALA A 176 11.28 -23.74 14.17
C ALA A 176 12.12 -24.10 12.92
N CYS A 177 12.07 -23.30 11.87
CA CYS A 177 12.88 -23.47 10.66
C CYS A 177 14.37 -23.37 10.97
N THR A 178 14.76 -22.35 11.72
CA THR A 178 16.15 -22.13 12.12
C THR A 178 16.68 -23.28 12.98
N ALA A 179 15.89 -23.75 13.94
CA ALA A 179 16.24 -24.91 14.79
C ALA A 179 16.41 -26.21 13.97
N ASN A 180 15.51 -26.46 13.02
CA ASN A 180 15.62 -27.63 12.14
C ASN A 180 16.86 -27.57 11.23
N GLN A 181 17.22 -26.39 10.73
CA GLN A 181 18.44 -26.24 9.93
C GLN A 181 19.72 -26.46 10.76
N ALA A 182 19.75 -25.95 11.99
CA ALA A 182 20.88 -26.15 12.91
C ALA A 182 21.06 -27.63 13.32
N ALA A 183 19.99 -28.43 13.34
CA ALA A 183 20.04 -29.85 13.66
C ALA A 183 20.58 -30.72 12.50
N LEU A 184 20.65 -30.19 11.29
CA LEU A 184 21.15 -30.88 10.08
C LEU A 184 22.60 -30.58 9.76
N THR A 185 23.25 -29.65 10.48
CA THR A 185 24.68 -29.29 10.35
C THR A 185 25.49 -29.90 11.45
#